data_503f9699a9e7498d4ac858f73ca2a9cc
#
_entry.id   503f9699a9e7498d4ac858f73ca2a9cc
#
_cell.length_a   1.000
_cell.length_b   1.000
_cell.length_c   1.000
_cell.angle_alpha   90.00
_cell.angle_beta   90.00
_cell.angle_gamma   90.00
#
_symmetry.space_group_name_H-M   'P 1'
#
loop_
_entity.id
_entity.type
_entity.pdbx_description
1 polymer ?
#
loop_
_entity_poly.entity_id
_entity_poly.type
_entity_poly.pdbx_seq_one_letter_code
_entity_poly.pdbx_strand_id
1 'polypeptide(L)'
;MSDPKDSKLKALKLTLDKLDKTYGKGSVMKLGDQTVEKVESISSGSIGLDIALGVGGYPKGRVIEIYGPESSGKTTLTLHAIAECQRAGGIAAFIDAEHAFDRFYAEKLGVDLGELVISQPDNGEQALEIADNLIRSGAVDALVIDSVAALTPKSEIEGEMGDSKMGLHARLMSQALRKLTASISKTNCTVFFINQLREKIGVMFGNPETTTGGNALKFYASVRIDIRRSTQLKNTEGGVLGNKTRIKIVKNKVAPPFKTAEFDIMYGEGISKIGEILDIGVEKDIIEKSGSWFSYGGSKLGQGRDSVKSILKDNPELTEELEQKILEVLKSD
;
A
#
# COMPACT_ATOMS: atom_id res chain seq x y z
N MET A 1 -28.58 41.89 -27.72
CA MET A 1 -28.82 40.43 -27.65
C MET A 1 -27.87 39.86 -26.61
N SER A 2 -28.36 39.24 -25.55
CA SER A 2 -27.49 38.58 -24.54
C SER A 2 -26.75 37.43 -25.21
N ASP A 3 -25.47 37.33 -24.95
CA ASP A 3 -24.64 36.22 -25.43
C ASP A 3 -25.29 34.88 -25.04
N PRO A 4 -25.47 33.93 -25.98
CA PRO A 4 -26.00 32.60 -25.70
C PRO A 4 -25.26 31.89 -24.55
N LYS A 5 -24.00 32.22 -24.32
CA LYS A 5 -23.18 31.73 -23.23
C LYS A 5 -23.64 32.26 -21.85
N ASP A 6 -24.01 33.54 -21.78
CA ASP A 6 -24.49 34.17 -20.55
C ASP A 6 -25.83 33.58 -20.08
N SER A 7 -26.73 33.30 -21.02
CA SER A 7 -28.01 32.64 -20.71
C SER A 7 -27.83 31.23 -20.19
N LYS A 8 -26.88 30.46 -20.75
CA LYS A 8 -26.52 29.13 -20.29
C LYS A 8 -25.90 29.15 -18.86
N LEU A 9 -25.01 30.12 -18.61
CA LEU A 9 -24.38 30.26 -17.27
C LEU A 9 -25.39 30.65 -16.21
N LYS A 10 -26.37 31.49 -16.48
CA LYS A 10 -27.48 31.82 -15.56
C LYS A 10 -28.35 30.60 -15.27
N ALA A 11 -28.71 29.82 -16.26
CA ALA A 11 -29.49 28.58 -16.07
C ALA A 11 -28.71 27.55 -15.26
N LEU A 12 -27.40 27.39 -15.52
CA LEU A 12 -26.51 26.50 -14.75
C LEU A 12 -26.45 26.93 -13.27
N LYS A 13 -26.27 28.23 -12.99
CA LYS A 13 -26.20 28.75 -11.62
C LYS A 13 -27.49 28.44 -10.84
N LEU A 14 -28.65 28.68 -11.44
CA LEU A 14 -29.96 28.35 -10.81
C LEU A 14 -30.08 26.85 -10.53
N THR A 15 -29.56 26.01 -11.41
CA THR A 15 -29.57 24.55 -11.21
C THR A 15 -28.63 24.15 -10.07
N LEU A 16 -27.43 24.72 -9.97
CA LEU A 16 -26.50 24.48 -8.88
C LEU A 16 -27.08 24.91 -7.53
N ASP A 17 -27.68 26.09 -7.46
CA ASP A 17 -28.36 26.60 -6.26
C ASP A 17 -29.50 25.66 -5.80
N LYS A 18 -30.25 25.08 -6.75
CA LYS A 18 -31.29 24.10 -6.46
C LYS A 18 -30.72 22.77 -5.94
N LEU A 19 -29.62 22.29 -6.54
CA LEU A 19 -28.95 21.06 -6.11
C LEU A 19 -28.36 21.22 -4.72
N ASP A 20 -27.73 22.36 -4.43
CA ASP A 20 -27.21 22.67 -3.08
C ASP A 20 -28.31 22.70 -2.00
N LYS A 21 -29.51 23.21 -2.34
CA LYS A 21 -30.66 23.17 -1.43
C LYS A 21 -31.20 21.75 -1.20
N THR A 22 -31.16 20.91 -2.21
CA THR A 22 -31.74 19.56 -2.18
C THR A 22 -30.79 18.55 -1.55
N TYR A 23 -29.49 18.62 -1.88
CA TYR A 23 -28.49 17.60 -1.51
C TYR A 23 -27.41 18.11 -0.54
N GLY A 24 -27.46 19.39 -0.17
CA GLY A 24 -26.45 20.04 0.67
C GLY A 24 -25.38 20.80 -0.11
N LYS A 25 -24.80 21.82 0.51
CA LYS A 25 -23.72 22.64 -0.09
C LYS A 25 -22.53 21.76 -0.48
N GLY A 26 -22.02 21.96 -1.69
CA GLY A 26 -20.88 21.23 -2.19
C GLY A 26 -21.23 19.89 -2.84
N SER A 27 -22.53 19.57 -3.01
CA SER A 27 -22.98 18.38 -3.74
C SER A 27 -22.56 18.42 -5.22
N VAL A 28 -22.49 19.62 -5.78
CA VAL A 28 -21.96 19.89 -7.13
C VAL A 28 -21.08 21.13 -7.06
N MET A 29 -19.84 21.03 -7.60
CA MET A 29 -18.89 22.13 -7.57
C MET A 29 -18.14 22.25 -8.89
N LYS A 30 -17.63 23.43 -9.18
CA LYS A 30 -16.68 23.61 -10.28
C LYS A 30 -15.28 23.26 -9.77
N LEU A 31 -14.58 22.39 -10.47
CA LEU A 31 -13.25 21.95 -10.07
C LEU A 31 -12.22 23.10 -9.95
N GLY A 32 -12.38 24.16 -10.78
CA GLY A 32 -11.53 25.36 -10.74
C GLY A 32 -11.74 26.26 -9.50
N ASP A 33 -12.83 26.07 -8.76
CA ASP A 33 -13.13 26.86 -7.56
C ASP A 33 -12.49 26.25 -6.28
N GLN A 34 -11.86 25.07 -6.39
CA GLN A 34 -11.14 24.43 -5.29
C GLN A 34 -9.63 24.59 -5.46
N THR A 35 -8.94 24.87 -4.36
CA THR A 35 -7.50 24.63 -4.25
C THR A 35 -7.28 23.13 -4.40
N VAL A 36 -6.34 22.74 -5.27
CA VAL A 36 -5.93 21.33 -5.40
C VAL A 36 -5.35 20.90 -4.06
N GLU A 37 -6.15 20.21 -3.26
CA GLU A 37 -5.66 19.64 -1.99
C GLU A 37 -4.62 18.56 -2.31
N LYS A 38 -3.47 18.66 -1.64
CA LYS A 38 -2.44 17.62 -1.72
C LYS A 38 -3.02 16.32 -1.15
N VAL A 39 -2.91 15.23 -1.92
CA VAL A 39 -3.35 13.92 -1.46
C VAL A 39 -2.51 13.52 -0.23
N GLU A 40 -3.15 13.38 0.91
CA GLU A 40 -2.51 12.85 2.11
C GLU A 40 -2.16 11.37 1.92
N SER A 41 -1.06 10.93 2.55
CA SER A 41 -0.58 9.56 2.42
C SER A 41 -0.04 9.02 3.74
N ILE A 42 0.02 7.68 3.82
CA ILE A 42 0.71 6.92 4.86
C ILE A 42 2.01 6.42 4.23
N SER A 43 3.16 6.68 4.84
CA SER A 43 4.44 6.15 4.37
C SER A 43 4.41 4.62 4.32
N SER A 44 5.09 4.05 3.35
CA SER A 44 5.28 2.60 3.24
C SER A 44 6.42 2.06 4.10
N GLY A 45 7.24 2.96 4.67
CA GLY A 45 8.50 2.62 5.32
C GLY A 45 9.66 2.41 4.33
N SER A 46 9.40 2.52 3.02
CA SER A 46 10.37 2.43 1.94
C SER A 46 10.41 3.74 1.15
N ILE A 47 11.57 4.37 1.06
CA ILE A 47 11.77 5.61 0.31
C ILE A 47 11.44 5.40 -1.17
N GLY A 48 11.95 4.34 -1.75
CA GLY A 48 11.74 4.01 -3.16
C GLY A 48 10.27 3.74 -3.49
N LEU A 49 9.54 3.06 -2.60
CA LEU A 49 8.11 2.79 -2.80
C LEU A 49 7.28 4.06 -2.64
N ASP A 50 7.58 4.90 -1.66
CA ASP A 50 6.85 6.17 -1.44
C ASP A 50 6.96 7.09 -2.67
N ILE A 51 8.13 7.12 -3.31
CA ILE A 51 8.36 7.83 -4.57
C ILE A 51 7.60 7.17 -5.72
N ALA A 52 7.66 5.86 -5.83
CA ALA A 52 6.96 5.13 -6.89
C ALA A 52 5.45 5.32 -6.82
N LEU A 53 4.88 5.48 -5.62
CA LEU A 53 3.48 5.80 -5.39
C LEU A 53 3.12 7.24 -5.83
N GLY A 54 4.09 8.16 -5.88
CA GLY A 54 3.96 9.49 -6.46
C GLY A 54 3.28 10.54 -5.60
N VAL A 55 2.80 10.16 -4.41
CA VAL A 55 2.17 11.07 -3.42
C VAL A 55 2.86 10.97 -2.05
N GLY A 56 4.03 10.32 -1.99
CA GLY A 56 4.82 10.16 -0.77
C GLY A 56 4.34 9.05 0.16
N GLY A 57 3.65 8.03 -0.37
CA GLY A 57 3.14 6.89 0.36
C GLY A 57 1.81 6.38 -0.16
N TYR A 58 1.15 5.54 0.63
CA TYR A 58 -0.18 5.03 0.33
C TYR A 58 -1.24 6.13 0.47
N PRO A 59 -2.01 6.47 -0.58
CA PRO A 59 -2.98 7.55 -0.52
C PRO A 59 -4.08 7.25 0.50
N LYS A 60 -4.37 8.22 1.40
CA LYS A 60 -5.46 8.12 2.38
C LYS A 60 -6.83 8.11 1.70
N GLY A 61 -7.81 7.46 2.36
CA GLY A 61 -9.16 7.36 1.85
C GLY A 61 -9.31 6.52 0.58
N ARG A 62 -8.41 5.55 0.37
CA ARG A 62 -8.34 4.72 -0.84
C ARG A 62 -8.23 3.23 -0.54
N VAL A 63 -8.66 2.45 -1.51
CA VAL A 63 -8.47 0.99 -1.53
C VAL A 63 -7.14 0.69 -2.22
N ILE A 64 -6.27 -0.05 -1.54
CA ILE A 64 -4.97 -0.51 -2.01
C ILE A 64 -5.03 -2.04 -2.11
N GLU A 65 -4.68 -2.61 -3.25
CA GLU A 65 -4.48 -4.05 -3.40
C GLU A 65 -2.98 -4.35 -3.50
N ILE A 66 -2.49 -5.22 -2.61
CA ILE A 66 -1.11 -5.73 -2.64
C ILE A 66 -1.20 -7.22 -2.94
N TYR A 67 -0.59 -7.65 -4.05
CA TYR A 67 -0.66 -9.04 -4.47
C TYR A 67 0.70 -9.54 -4.99
N GLY A 68 0.90 -10.83 -4.92
CA GLY A 68 2.11 -11.49 -5.36
C GLY A 68 2.15 -12.94 -4.92
N PRO A 69 3.21 -13.68 -5.28
CA PRO A 69 3.44 -15.04 -4.84
C PRO A 69 3.47 -15.17 -3.31
N GLU A 70 3.36 -16.39 -2.82
CA GLU A 70 3.55 -16.68 -1.40
C GLU A 70 4.94 -16.23 -0.92
N SER A 71 5.03 -15.79 0.33
CA SER A 71 6.26 -15.31 0.97
C SER A 71 6.99 -14.18 0.19
N SER A 72 6.28 -13.41 -0.63
CA SER A 72 6.87 -12.28 -1.38
C SER A 72 7.05 -11.01 -0.54
N GLY A 73 6.51 -10.96 0.69
CA GLY A 73 6.59 -9.81 1.59
C GLY A 73 5.31 -8.95 1.63
N LYS A 74 4.15 -9.48 1.19
CA LYS A 74 2.87 -8.76 1.22
C LYS A 74 2.50 -8.28 2.62
N THR A 75 2.46 -9.19 3.58
CA THR A 75 2.16 -8.90 4.99
C THR A 75 3.22 -7.98 5.60
N THR A 76 4.50 -8.18 5.28
CA THR A 76 5.60 -7.29 5.71
C THR A 76 5.33 -5.84 5.29
N LEU A 77 4.93 -5.62 4.02
CA LEU A 77 4.61 -4.28 3.52
C LEU A 77 3.47 -3.62 4.30
N THR A 78 2.42 -4.37 4.60
CA THR A 78 1.27 -3.83 5.34
C THR A 78 1.57 -3.62 6.82
N LEU A 79 2.41 -4.45 7.43
CA LEU A 79 2.87 -4.23 8.81
C LEU A 79 3.73 -2.97 8.91
N HIS A 80 4.61 -2.70 7.94
CA HIS A 80 5.31 -1.42 7.87
C HIS A 80 4.35 -0.23 7.72
N ALA A 81 3.33 -0.35 6.86
CA ALA A 81 2.30 0.70 6.71
C ALA A 81 1.54 0.95 8.03
N ILE A 82 1.24 -0.10 8.81
CA ILE A 82 0.65 0.02 10.16
C ILE A 82 1.61 0.76 11.09
N ALA A 83 2.88 0.34 11.16
CA ALA A 83 3.89 0.97 12.02
C ALA A 83 4.08 2.45 11.68
N GLU A 84 4.14 2.82 10.40
CA GLU A 84 4.24 4.21 9.95
C GLU A 84 2.96 5.00 10.28
N CYS A 85 1.77 4.39 10.13
CA CYS A 85 0.49 4.99 10.51
C CYS A 85 0.47 5.32 12.01
N GLN A 86 0.82 4.36 12.87
CA GLN A 86 0.87 4.54 14.33
C GLN A 86 1.94 5.57 14.73
N ARG A 87 3.12 5.57 14.09
CA ARG A 87 4.19 6.54 14.33
C ARG A 87 3.75 7.98 14.01
N ALA A 88 2.86 8.13 13.01
CA ALA A 88 2.24 9.42 12.69
C ALA A 88 1.05 9.78 13.61
N GLY A 89 0.77 8.99 14.64
CA GLY A 89 -0.34 9.19 15.58
C GLY A 89 -1.70 8.68 15.09
N GLY A 90 -1.71 7.88 14.00
CA GLY A 90 -2.93 7.28 13.46
C GLY A 90 -3.28 5.95 14.13
N ILE A 91 -4.55 5.54 14.00
CA ILE A 91 -5.08 4.27 14.52
C ILE A 91 -5.13 3.25 13.38
N ALA A 92 -4.58 2.07 13.65
CA ALA A 92 -4.56 0.97 12.69
C ALA A 92 -5.37 -0.23 13.16
N ALA A 93 -5.97 -0.95 12.20
CA ALA A 93 -6.68 -2.20 12.44
C ALA A 93 -6.21 -3.30 11.47
N PHE A 94 -6.25 -4.54 11.94
CA PHE A 94 -5.87 -5.72 11.17
C PHE A 94 -6.96 -6.79 11.26
N ILE A 95 -7.48 -7.22 10.12
CA ILE A 95 -8.41 -8.34 10.01
C ILE A 95 -7.60 -9.54 9.50
N ASP A 96 -7.31 -10.46 10.41
CA ASP A 96 -6.57 -11.69 10.17
C ASP A 96 -7.52 -12.83 9.79
N ALA A 97 -7.88 -12.90 8.51
CA ALA A 97 -8.74 -13.95 7.99
C ALA A 97 -7.99 -15.29 7.76
N GLU A 98 -6.66 -15.28 7.76
CA GLU A 98 -5.83 -16.48 7.66
C GLU A 98 -5.51 -17.11 9.02
N HIS A 99 -5.81 -16.41 10.14
CA HIS A 99 -5.47 -16.81 11.51
C HIS A 99 -3.97 -17.07 11.71
N ALA A 100 -3.13 -16.26 11.05
CA ALA A 100 -1.68 -16.45 10.95
C ALA A 100 -0.87 -15.21 11.37
N PHE A 101 -1.47 -14.28 12.14
CA PHE A 101 -0.80 -13.06 12.57
C PHE A 101 0.38 -13.35 13.52
N ASP A 102 1.59 -12.99 13.07
CA ASP A 102 2.81 -13.11 13.88
C ASP A 102 3.06 -11.83 14.69
N ARG A 103 2.73 -11.90 15.99
CA ARG A 103 2.88 -10.78 16.92
C ARG A 103 4.35 -10.37 17.11
N PHE A 104 5.27 -11.34 17.20
CA PHE A 104 6.69 -11.07 17.40
C PHE A 104 7.32 -10.40 16.18
N TYR A 105 6.89 -10.81 14.99
CA TYR A 105 7.36 -10.20 13.78
C TYR A 105 6.79 -8.76 13.63
N ALA A 106 5.51 -8.56 13.89
CA ALA A 106 4.88 -7.24 13.86
C ALA A 106 5.57 -6.25 14.81
N GLU A 107 5.85 -6.66 16.06
CA GLU A 107 6.57 -5.84 17.05
C GLU A 107 7.98 -5.46 16.56
N LYS A 108 8.72 -6.42 15.98
CA LYS A 108 10.05 -6.16 15.39
C LYS A 108 10.03 -5.15 14.25
N LEU A 109 8.94 -5.08 13.49
CA LEU A 109 8.74 -4.10 12.44
C LEU A 109 8.30 -2.72 12.97
N GLY A 110 8.12 -2.58 14.28
CA GLY A 110 7.76 -1.34 14.94
C GLY A 110 6.27 -1.11 15.11
N VAL A 111 5.45 -2.16 14.95
CA VAL A 111 4.01 -2.09 15.26
C VAL A 111 3.82 -2.06 16.78
N ASP A 112 3.10 -1.06 17.27
CA ASP A 112 2.63 -1.03 18.65
C ASP A 112 1.43 -1.97 18.78
N LEU A 113 1.68 -3.12 19.43
CA LEU A 113 0.66 -4.15 19.63
C LEU A 113 -0.40 -3.73 20.64
N GLY A 114 -0.09 -2.79 21.55
CA GLY A 114 -1.04 -2.27 22.54
C GLY A 114 -2.13 -1.40 21.89
N GLU A 115 -1.79 -0.73 20.80
CA GLU A 115 -2.68 0.18 20.05
C GLU A 115 -3.25 -0.46 18.78
N LEU A 116 -2.85 -1.69 18.42
CA LEU A 116 -3.35 -2.36 17.23
C LEU A 116 -4.71 -3.04 17.49
N VAL A 117 -5.73 -2.60 16.76
CA VAL A 117 -7.04 -3.30 16.74
C VAL A 117 -6.94 -4.54 15.85
N ILE A 118 -7.13 -5.74 16.40
CA ILE A 118 -7.09 -6.99 15.64
C ILE A 118 -8.42 -7.75 15.72
N SER A 119 -8.82 -8.38 14.61
CA SER A 119 -9.98 -9.25 14.53
C SER A 119 -9.65 -10.50 13.74
N GLN A 120 -10.16 -11.66 14.19
CA GLN A 120 -10.02 -12.96 13.53
C GLN A 120 -11.43 -13.52 13.25
N PRO A 121 -12.03 -13.15 12.10
CA PRO A 121 -13.40 -13.53 11.75
C PRO A 121 -13.51 -14.99 11.29
N ASP A 122 -14.68 -15.59 11.50
CA ASP A 122 -14.96 -16.98 11.12
C ASP A 122 -15.30 -17.14 9.63
N ASN A 123 -15.73 -16.06 8.96
CA ASN A 123 -16.13 -16.08 7.55
C ASN A 123 -15.96 -14.71 6.89
N GLY A 124 -16.07 -14.68 5.55
CA GLY A 124 -15.86 -13.47 4.76
C GLY A 124 -16.89 -12.39 5.00
N GLU A 125 -18.17 -12.73 5.23
CA GLU A 125 -19.23 -11.77 5.54
C GLU A 125 -18.93 -11.06 6.85
N GLN A 126 -18.56 -11.80 7.90
CA GLN A 126 -18.20 -11.25 9.20
C GLN A 126 -16.98 -10.33 9.10
N ALA A 127 -15.93 -10.76 8.38
CA ALA A 127 -14.74 -9.95 8.13
C ALA A 127 -15.06 -8.59 7.51
N LEU A 128 -15.87 -8.61 6.44
CA LEU A 128 -16.20 -7.41 5.68
C LEU A 128 -17.22 -6.51 6.42
N GLU A 129 -18.07 -7.07 7.29
CA GLU A 129 -18.95 -6.31 8.15
C GLU A 129 -18.19 -5.62 9.29
N ILE A 130 -17.23 -6.30 9.90
CA ILE A 130 -16.31 -5.71 10.88
C ILE A 130 -15.52 -4.57 10.22
N ALA A 131 -15.00 -4.78 9.01
CA ALA A 131 -14.31 -3.74 8.23
C ALA A 131 -15.21 -2.52 8.00
N ASP A 132 -16.48 -2.71 7.57
CA ASP A 132 -17.41 -1.62 7.34
C ASP A 132 -17.68 -0.80 8.62
N ASN A 133 -17.85 -1.47 9.75
CA ASN A 133 -18.08 -0.81 11.04
C ASN A 133 -16.84 -0.01 11.50
N LEU A 134 -15.63 -0.59 11.39
CA LEU A 134 -14.39 0.11 11.72
C LEU A 134 -14.17 1.34 10.85
N ILE A 135 -14.35 1.22 9.53
CA ILE A 135 -14.22 2.34 8.60
C ILE A 135 -15.25 3.43 8.91
N ARG A 136 -16.52 3.07 9.14
CA ARG A 136 -17.61 4.01 9.44
C ARG A 136 -17.45 4.75 10.75
N SER A 137 -16.72 4.20 11.71
CA SER A 137 -16.39 4.89 12.96
C SER A 137 -15.65 6.21 12.72
N GLY A 138 -14.91 6.32 11.60
CA GLY A 138 -14.05 7.46 11.29
C GLY A 138 -12.80 7.57 12.18
N ALA A 139 -12.56 6.57 13.04
CA ALA A 139 -11.44 6.56 13.97
C ALA A 139 -10.21 5.81 13.41
N VAL A 140 -10.39 4.96 12.39
CA VAL A 140 -9.33 4.11 11.85
C VAL A 140 -8.72 4.76 10.60
N ASP A 141 -7.41 5.00 10.61
CA ASP A 141 -6.66 5.58 9.50
C ASP A 141 -6.17 4.51 8.51
N ALA A 142 -5.77 3.35 9.02
CA ALA A 142 -5.30 2.22 8.21
C ALA A 142 -6.00 0.91 8.62
N LEU A 143 -6.57 0.19 7.66
CA LEU A 143 -7.17 -1.11 7.86
C LEU A 143 -6.55 -2.13 6.91
N VAL A 144 -6.02 -3.22 7.42
CA VAL A 144 -5.48 -4.34 6.64
C VAL A 144 -6.43 -5.52 6.69
N ILE A 145 -6.67 -6.17 5.56
CA ILE A 145 -7.40 -7.43 5.42
C ILE A 145 -6.43 -8.46 4.82
N ASP A 146 -6.01 -9.43 5.62
CA ASP A 146 -5.08 -10.50 5.23
C ASP A 146 -5.75 -11.87 5.39
N SER A 147 -6.11 -12.53 4.32
CA SER A 147 -6.07 -12.12 2.92
C SER A 147 -7.44 -12.28 2.25
N VAL A 148 -7.61 -11.67 1.05
CA VAL A 148 -8.82 -11.85 0.24
C VAL A 148 -9.11 -13.32 -0.04
N ALA A 149 -8.07 -14.14 -0.22
CA ALA A 149 -8.21 -15.58 -0.50
C ALA A 149 -8.87 -16.33 0.66
N ALA A 150 -8.75 -15.84 1.89
CA ALA A 150 -9.30 -16.46 3.10
C ALA A 150 -10.73 -15.97 3.44
N LEU A 151 -11.26 -14.97 2.72
CA LEU A 151 -12.62 -14.47 2.91
C LEU A 151 -13.65 -15.46 2.36
N THR A 152 -13.73 -16.64 2.97
CA THR A 152 -14.66 -17.71 2.54
C THR A 152 -16.10 -17.31 2.86
N PRO A 153 -17.03 -17.36 1.89
CA PRO A 153 -18.44 -17.09 2.15
C PRO A 153 -19.03 -18.07 3.17
N LYS A 154 -19.85 -17.56 4.09
CA LYS A 154 -20.51 -18.36 5.14
C LYS A 154 -21.23 -19.57 4.58
N SER A 155 -21.97 -19.40 3.48
CA SER A 155 -22.69 -20.49 2.81
C SER A 155 -21.77 -21.57 2.21
N GLU A 156 -20.51 -21.26 1.96
CA GLU A 156 -19.49 -22.23 1.52
C GLU A 156 -19.00 -23.05 2.70
N ILE A 157 -18.81 -22.41 3.86
CA ILE A 157 -18.40 -23.08 5.12
C ILE A 157 -19.49 -24.04 5.63
N GLU A 158 -20.76 -23.62 5.55
CA GLU A 158 -21.92 -24.40 6.01
C GLU A 158 -22.36 -25.50 5.00
N GLY A 159 -21.76 -25.52 3.79
CA GLY A 159 -22.05 -26.53 2.78
C GLY A 159 -21.33 -27.87 3.02
N GLU A 160 -21.72 -28.87 2.26
CA GLU A 160 -21.03 -30.19 2.31
C GLU A 160 -19.70 -30.13 1.56
N MET A 161 -18.74 -30.98 1.98
CA MET A 161 -17.46 -31.11 1.29
C MET A 161 -17.70 -31.64 -0.15
N GLY A 162 -17.24 -30.84 -1.14
CA GLY A 162 -17.39 -31.15 -2.56
C GLY A 162 -18.50 -30.36 -3.27
N ASP A 163 -19.30 -29.58 -2.55
CA ASP A 163 -20.29 -28.70 -3.15
C ASP A 163 -19.61 -27.65 -4.05
N SER A 164 -20.02 -27.60 -5.32
CA SER A 164 -19.53 -26.56 -6.23
C SER A 164 -20.32 -25.26 -6.04
N LYS A 165 -19.74 -24.28 -5.37
CA LYS A 165 -20.34 -22.95 -5.13
C LYS A 165 -19.62 -21.86 -5.92
N MET A 166 -19.54 -22.05 -7.24
CA MET A 166 -18.82 -21.13 -8.15
C MET A 166 -19.35 -19.69 -8.05
N GLY A 167 -18.43 -18.75 -7.95
CA GLY A 167 -18.71 -17.31 -8.02
C GLY A 167 -19.20 -16.65 -6.72
N LEU A 168 -19.45 -17.38 -5.62
CA LEU A 168 -19.91 -16.80 -4.37
C LEU A 168 -18.90 -15.79 -3.79
N HIS A 169 -17.62 -16.16 -3.77
CA HIS A 169 -16.55 -15.27 -3.31
C HIS A 169 -16.46 -13.98 -4.14
N ALA A 170 -16.54 -14.06 -5.47
CA ALA A 170 -16.54 -12.89 -6.34
C ALA A 170 -17.79 -12.00 -6.12
N ARG A 171 -18.94 -12.61 -5.83
CA ARG A 171 -20.18 -11.89 -5.51
C ARG A 171 -20.07 -11.17 -4.16
N LEU A 172 -19.55 -11.84 -3.14
CA LEU A 172 -19.27 -11.27 -1.81
C LEU A 172 -18.36 -10.03 -1.93
N MET A 173 -17.22 -10.17 -2.61
CA MET A 173 -16.28 -9.06 -2.83
C MET A 173 -16.91 -7.91 -3.60
N SER A 174 -17.71 -8.20 -4.64
CA SER A 174 -18.39 -7.15 -5.41
C SER A 174 -19.41 -6.37 -4.58
N GLN A 175 -20.15 -7.05 -3.70
CA GLN A 175 -21.12 -6.43 -2.81
C GLN A 175 -20.42 -5.58 -1.75
N ALA A 176 -19.41 -6.12 -1.10
CA ALA A 176 -18.65 -5.43 -0.06
C ALA A 176 -17.97 -4.16 -0.59
N LEU A 177 -17.23 -4.25 -1.69
CA LEU A 177 -16.51 -3.10 -2.25
C LEU A 177 -17.42 -1.96 -2.67
N ARG A 178 -18.64 -2.25 -3.19
CA ARG A 178 -19.65 -1.22 -3.46
C ARG A 178 -20.05 -0.46 -2.20
N LYS A 179 -20.19 -1.19 -1.07
CA LYS A 179 -20.58 -0.61 0.22
C LYS A 179 -19.43 0.17 0.86
N LEU A 180 -18.23 -0.43 0.90
CA LEU A 180 -17.06 0.11 1.59
C LEU A 180 -16.48 1.36 0.93
N THR A 181 -16.46 1.42 -0.42
CA THR A 181 -15.76 2.50 -1.15
C THR A 181 -16.27 3.89 -0.78
N ALA A 182 -17.58 4.06 -0.59
CA ALA A 182 -18.18 5.35 -0.20
C ALA A 182 -17.77 5.75 1.22
N SER A 183 -17.72 4.81 2.15
CA SER A 183 -17.30 5.04 3.54
C SER A 183 -15.80 5.34 3.62
N ILE A 184 -14.97 4.57 2.92
CA ILE A 184 -13.50 4.74 2.84
C ILE A 184 -13.13 6.17 2.41
N SER A 185 -13.76 6.68 1.35
CA SER A 185 -13.48 8.03 0.86
C SER A 185 -13.92 9.13 1.84
N LYS A 186 -15.02 8.92 2.59
CA LYS A 186 -15.56 9.91 3.53
C LYS A 186 -14.76 9.98 4.84
N THR A 187 -14.23 8.85 5.29
CA THR A 187 -13.53 8.75 6.58
C THR A 187 -12.02 8.87 6.45
N ASN A 188 -11.51 9.03 5.24
CA ASN A 188 -10.07 9.08 4.94
C ASN A 188 -9.29 7.82 5.36
N CYS A 189 -9.99 6.71 5.63
CA CYS A 189 -9.37 5.44 5.99
C CYS A 189 -8.70 4.80 4.77
N THR A 190 -7.45 4.37 4.90
CA THR A 190 -6.75 3.60 3.87
C THR A 190 -6.97 2.11 4.10
N VAL A 191 -7.54 1.41 3.12
CA VAL A 191 -7.86 -0.01 3.26
C VAL A 191 -6.95 -0.84 2.35
N PHE A 192 -6.17 -1.71 2.97
CA PHE A 192 -5.26 -2.63 2.29
C PHE A 192 -5.92 -4.01 2.17
N PHE A 193 -6.00 -4.50 0.95
CA PHE A 193 -6.37 -5.89 0.66
C PHE A 193 -5.12 -6.65 0.22
N ILE A 194 -4.69 -7.60 1.02
CA ILE A 194 -3.66 -8.56 0.63
C ILE A 194 -4.32 -9.64 -0.22
N ASN A 195 -3.73 -9.95 -1.38
CA ASN A 195 -4.29 -10.91 -2.30
C ASN A 195 -3.24 -11.93 -2.78
N GLN A 196 -3.70 -13.11 -3.10
CA GLN A 196 -2.87 -14.19 -3.62
C GLN A 196 -3.04 -14.31 -5.14
N LEU A 197 -1.98 -14.77 -5.81
CA LEU A 197 -2.02 -15.13 -7.21
C LEU A 197 -2.55 -16.54 -7.39
N ARG A 198 -3.30 -16.72 -8.46
CA ARG A 198 -3.76 -18.02 -8.98
C ARG A 198 -3.49 -18.07 -10.48
N GLU A 199 -3.32 -19.24 -11.01
CA GLU A 199 -3.18 -19.44 -12.44
C GLU A 199 -4.53 -19.84 -13.05
N LYS A 200 -4.87 -19.20 -14.17
CA LYS A 200 -6.02 -19.58 -14.97
C LYS A 200 -5.69 -20.81 -15.80
N ILE A 201 -6.47 -21.85 -15.62
CA ILE A 201 -6.34 -23.09 -16.40
C ILE A 201 -6.70 -22.80 -17.86
N GLY A 202 -5.90 -23.32 -18.81
CA GLY A 202 -6.19 -23.24 -20.25
C GLY A 202 -5.76 -21.96 -20.97
N VAL A 203 -5.04 -21.04 -20.30
CA VAL A 203 -4.46 -19.85 -20.96
C VAL A 203 -3.15 -20.24 -21.65
N MET A 204 -3.19 -20.46 -22.97
CA MET A 204 -1.98 -20.79 -23.75
C MET A 204 -1.17 -19.55 -24.17
N PHE A 205 -1.79 -18.37 -24.25
CA PHE A 205 -1.15 -17.11 -24.64
C PHE A 205 -1.51 -15.99 -23.68
N GLY A 206 -0.55 -15.10 -23.39
CA GLY A 206 -0.70 -13.99 -22.46
C GLY A 206 -0.35 -14.35 -21.01
N ASN A 207 -0.77 -13.53 -20.04
CA ASN A 207 -0.47 -13.76 -18.63
C ASN A 207 -1.58 -14.60 -17.97
N PRO A 208 -1.27 -15.85 -17.54
CA PRO A 208 -2.23 -16.71 -16.86
C PRO A 208 -2.55 -16.25 -15.43
N GLU A 209 -1.70 -15.45 -14.83
CA GLU A 209 -1.85 -15.03 -13.43
C GLU A 209 -3.09 -14.17 -13.21
N THR A 210 -3.82 -14.46 -12.16
CA THR A 210 -4.97 -13.68 -11.71
C THR A 210 -5.02 -13.63 -10.18
N THR A 211 -5.65 -12.61 -9.62
CA THR A 211 -5.90 -12.52 -8.18
C THR A 211 -7.23 -13.17 -7.82
N THR A 212 -7.38 -13.62 -6.55
CA THR A 212 -8.62 -14.21 -6.01
C THR A 212 -9.70 -13.14 -5.82
N GLY A 213 -10.95 -13.56 -5.56
CA GLY A 213 -12.07 -12.63 -5.30
C GLY A 213 -12.70 -12.01 -6.54
N GLY A 214 -12.39 -12.52 -7.74
CA GLY A 214 -12.96 -12.03 -9.01
C GLY A 214 -12.34 -10.72 -9.47
N ASN A 215 -13.12 -9.92 -10.23
CA ASN A 215 -12.60 -8.70 -10.85
C ASN A 215 -12.93 -7.42 -10.06
N ALA A 216 -13.79 -7.47 -9.05
CA ALA A 216 -14.28 -6.27 -8.37
C ALA A 216 -13.13 -5.44 -7.77
N LEU A 217 -12.22 -6.09 -7.04
CA LEU A 217 -11.10 -5.40 -6.40
C LEU A 217 -10.18 -4.73 -7.42
N LYS A 218 -9.97 -5.32 -8.61
CA LYS A 218 -9.19 -4.71 -9.70
C LYS A 218 -9.77 -3.38 -10.18
N PHE A 219 -11.10 -3.23 -10.13
CA PHE A 219 -11.78 -1.98 -10.50
C PHE A 219 -11.80 -0.97 -9.36
N TYR A 220 -12.14 -1.41 -8.14
CA TYR A 220 -12.29 -0.53 -6.98
C TYR A 220 -10.97 -0.03 -6.41
N ALA A 221 -9.91 -0.83 -6.43
CA ALA A 221 -8.59 -0.40 -5.98
C ALA A 221 -8.12 0.86 -6.72
N SER A 222 -7.67 1.84 -5.96
CA SER A 222 -7.03 3.06 -6.49
C SER A 222 -5.57 2.81 -6.83
N VAL A 223 -4.91 1.97 -6.03
CA VAL A 223 -3.53 1.52 -6.25
C VAL A 223 -3.50 0.01 -6.23
N ARG A 224 -2.76 -0.59 -7.17
CA ARG A 224 -2.50 -2.03 -7.20
C ARG A 224 -1.00 -2.27 -7.30
N ILE A 225 -0.49 -3.08 -6.42
CA ILE A 225 0.93 -3.33 -6.21
C ILE A 225 1.22 -4.81 -6.44
N ASP A 226 2.05 -5.12 -7.44
CA ASP A 226 2.62 -6.45 -7.67
C ASP A 226 3.97 -6.52 -6.95
N ILE A 227 4.10 -7.42 -5.97
CA ILE A 227 5.30 -7.62 -5.18
C ILE A 227 5.92 -9.00 -5.47
N ARG A 228 7.21 -9.01 -5.82
CA ARG A 228 7.94 -10.22 -6.19
C ARG A 228 9.32 -10.28 -5.57
N ARG A 229 9.71 -11.47 -5.12
CA ARG A 229 11.12 -11.72 -4.77
C ARG A 229 11.95 -11.79 -6.04
N SER A 230 13.11 -11.17 -6.04
CA SER A 230 14.06 -11.26 -7.16
C SER A 230 15.25 -12.13 -6.82
N THR A 231 16.04 -11.78 -5.80
CA THR A 231 17.28 -12.48 -5.45
C THR A 231 17.35 -12.72 -3.95
N GLN A 232 17.85 -13.88 -3.51
CA GLN A 232 18.14 -14.14 -2.12
C GLN A 232 19.40 -13.41 -1.67
N LEU A 233 19.34 -12.78 -0.51
CA LEU A 233 20.48 -12.17 0.16
C LEU A 233 21.10 -13.20 1.10
N LYS A 234 22.38 -13.45 0.94
CA LYS A 234 23.12 -14.46 1.71
C LYS A 234 24.32 -13.83 2.42
N ASN A 235 24.64 -14.33 3.61
CA ASN A 235 25.88 -14.02 4.27
C ASN A 235 27.07 -14.77 3.60
N THR A 236 28.29 -14.49 4.05
CA THR A 236 29.53 -15.11 3.58
C THR A 236 29.58 -16.63 3.80
N GLU A 237 28.80 -17.15 4.76
CA GLU A 237 28.70 -18.57 5.09
C GLU A 237 27.59 -19.29 4.34
N GLY A 238 26.85 -18.57 3.46
CA GLY A 238 25.76 -19.12 2.65
C GLY A 238 24.38 -19.11 3.33
N GLY A 239 24.28 -18.61 4.58
CA GLY A 239 23.01 -18.43 5.29
C GLY A 239 22.15 -17.35 4.61
N VAL A 240 20.85 -17.61 4.49
CA VAL A 240 19.91 -16.67 3.86
C VAL A 240 19.50 -15.61 4.89
N LEU A 241 19.79 -14.34 4.60
CA LEU A 241 19.49 -13.19 5.45
C LEU A 241 18.16 -12.51 5.09
N GLY A 242 17.73 -12.63 3.85
CA GLY A 242 16.57 -11.95 3.33
C GLY A 242 16.42 -12.11 1.83
N ASN A 243 15.60 -11.26 1.24
CA ASN A 243 15.39 -11.24 -0.22
C ASN A 243 15.43 -9.82 -0.74
N LYS A 244 16.04 -9.63 -1.91
CA LYS A 244 15.78 -8.45 -2.72
C LYS A 244 14.38 -8.55 -3.31
N THR A 245 13.57 -7.54 -3.10
CA THR A 245 12.16 -7.51 -3.47
C THR A 245 11.95 -6.43 -4.51
N ARG A 246 11.24 -6.79 -5.57
CA ARG A 246 10.81 -5.88 -6.62
C ARG A 246 9.32 -5.62 -6.52
N ILE A 247 8.96 -4.35 -6.58
CA ILE A 247 7.58 -3.87 -6.58
C ILE A 247 7.28 -3.17 -7.89
N LYS A 248 6.08 -3.44 -8.44
CA LYS A 248 5.56 -2.74 -9.61
C LYS A 248 4.17 -2.17 -9.27
N ILE A 249 4.01 -0.88 -9.47
CA ILE A 249 2.71 -0.21 -9.35
C ILE A 249 1.95 -0.41 -10.66
N VAL A 250 1.08 -1.44 -10.71
CA VAL A 250 0.38 -1.80 -11.95
C VAL A 250 -0.86 -0.95 -12.23
N LYS A 251 -1.38 -0.29 -11.19
CA LYS A 251 -2.49 0.67 -11.28
C LYS A 251 -2.27 1.78 -10.25
N ASN A 252 -2.48 3.01 -10.64
CA ASN A 252 -2.45 4.17 -9.76
C ASN A 252 -3.44 5.22 -10.29
N LYS A 253 -4.37 5.67 -9.42
CA LYS A 253 -5.35 6.71 -9.74
C LYS A 253 -4.96 8.10 -9.22
N VAL A 254 -3.87 8.20 -8.46
CA VAL A 254 -3.41 9.45 -7.83
C VAL A 254 -2.09 9.97 -8.43
N ALA A 255 -1.38 9.12 -9.19
CA ALA A 255 -0.13 9.46 -9.87
C ALA A 255 0.05 8.55 -11.11
N PRO A 256 1.05 8.80 -11.99
CA PRO A 256 1.35 7.94 -13.12
C PRO A 256 1.67 6.49 -12.67
N PRO A 257 1.02 5.47 -13.25
CA PRO A 257 1.27 4.07 -12.93
C PRO A 257 2.56 3.54 -13.57
N PHE A 258 2.84 2.24 -13.35
CA PHE A 258 3.93 1.43 -13.90
C PHE A 258 5.32 1.77 -13.39
N LYS A 259 5.43 2.64 -12.38
CA LYS A 259 6.67 2.83 -11.65
C LYS A 259 7.05 1.56 -10.87
N THR A 260 8.35 1.39 -10.65
CA THR A 260 8.92 0.25 -9.92
C THR A 260 9.78 0.75 -8.77
N ALA A 261 9.86 -0.04 -7.71
CA ALA A 261 10.80 0.14 -6.62
C ALA A 261 11.47 -1.21 -6.30
N GLU A 262 12.70 -1.17 -5.86
CA GLU A 262 13.43 -2.35 -5.39
C GLU A 262 14.08 -2.06 -4.05
N PHE A 263 13.95 -2.97 -3.11
CA PHE A 263 14.56 -2.88 -1.78
C PHE A 263 14.78 -4.27 -1.20
N ASP A 264 15.59 -4.34 -0.15
CA ASP A 264 15.85 -5.56 0.58
C ASP A 264 14.80 -5.73 1.69
N ILE A 265 14.20 -6.93 1.78
CA ILE A 265 13.45 -7.37 2.96
C ILE A 265 14.32 -8.35 3.72
N MET A 266 14.76 -7.95 4.91
CA MET A 266 15.57 -8.76 5.81
C MET A 266 14.69 -9.62 6.72
N TYR A 267 15.04 -10.86 6.91
CA TYR A 267 14.28 -11.75 7.80
C TYR A 267 14.37 -11.28 9.25
N GLY A 268 13.21 -11.08 9.87
CA GLY A 268 13.10 -10.61 11.24
C GLY A 268 13.32 -9.09 11.44
N GLU A 269 13.71 -8.35 10.40
CA GLU A 269 13.93 -6.89 10.47
C GLU A 269 13.03 -6.11 9.49
N GLY A 270 12.48 -6.78 8.46
CA GLY A 270 11.64 -6.14 7.45
C GLY A 270 12.41 -5.36 6.38
N ILE A 271 11.86 -4.23 5.93
CA ILE A 271 12.45 -3.38 4.88
C ILE A 271 13.75 -2.76 5.40
N SER A 272 14.83 -2.94 4.65
CA SER A 272 16.14 -2.37 4.97
C SER A 272 16.23 -0.91 4.53
N LYS A 273 15.74 0.01 5.35
CA LYS A 273 15.80 1.46 5.05
C LYS A 273 17.23 1.95 4.80
N ILE A 274 18.20 1.47 5.58
CA ILE A 274 19.62 1.80 5.41
C ILE A 274 20.14 1.28 4.06
N GLY A 275 19.67 0.10 3.63
CA GLY A 275 20.03 -0.43 2.31
C GLY A 275 19.48 0.44 1.18
N GLU A 276 18.26 0.96 1.31
CA GLU A 276 17.69 1.89 0.33
C GLU A 276 18.44 3.24 0.30
N ILE A 277 18.76 3.82 1.46
CA ILE A 277 19.54 5.06 1.55
C ILE A 277 20.86 4.90 0.80
N LEU A 278 21.56 3.78 0.98
CA LEU A 278 22.80 3.51 0.29
C LEU A 278 22.60 3.35 -1.23
N ASP A 279 21.63 2.53 -1.63
CA ASP A 279 21.40 2.20 -3.04
C ASP A 279 20.89 3.42 -3.82
N ILE A 280 19.90 4.15 -3.28
CA ILE A 280 19.39 5.39 -3.90
C ILE A 280 20.43 6.51 -3.84
N GLY A 281 21.19 6.62 -2.74
CA GLY A 281 22.28 7.58 -2.62
C GLY A 281 23.35 7.42 -3.70
N VAL A 282 23.66 6.17 -4.07
CA VAL A 282 24.56 5.88 -5.20
C VAL A 282 23.89 6.17 -6.53
N GLU A 283 22.62 5.79 -6.71
CA GLU A 283 21.87 6.03 -7.96
C GLU A 283 21.74 7.53 -8.28
N LYS A 284 21.61 8.36 -7.24
CA LYS A 284 21.46 9.82 -7.37
C LYS A 284 22.77 10.61 -7.22
N ASP A 285 23.92 9.92 -7.31
CA ASP A 285 25.27 10.51 -7.20
C ASP A 285 25.49 11.32 -5.89
N ILE A 286 24.71 11.06 -4.85
CA ILE A 286 24.92 11.64 -3.50
C ILE A 286 26.05 10.90 -2.79
N ILE A 287 26.08 9.57 -2.94
CA ILE A 287 27.16 8.69 -2.47
C ILE A 287 27.99 8.25 -3.68
N GLU A 288 29.25 8.59 -3.67
CA GLU A 288 30.19 8.20 -4.71
C GLU A 288 30.58 6.73 -4.55
N LYS A 289 30.56 5.97 -5.65
CA LYS A 289 31.02 4.58 -5.69
C LYS A 289 32.14 4.39 -6.70
N SER A 290 33.29 3.97 -6.22
CA SER A 290 34.45 3.63 -7.05
C SER A 290 34.88 2.19 -6.77
N GLY A 291 34.56 1.28 -7.70
CA GLY A 291 34.76 -0.16 -7.50
C GLY A 291 33.97 -0.67 -6.30
N SER A 292 34.65 -1.17 -5.28
CA SER A 292 34.02 -1.62 -4.01
C SER A 292 33.97 -0.53 -2.92
N TRP A 293 34.57 0.64 -3.16
CA TRP A 293 34.62 1.73 -2.18
C TRP A 293 33.47 2.69 -2.35
N PHE A 294 32.97 3.14 -1.20
CA PHE A 294 31.92 4.16 -1.09
C PHE A 294 32.49 5.37 -0.37
N SER A 295 32.14 6.59 -0.85
CA SER A 295 32.53 7.86 -0.24
C SER A 295 31.39 8.85 -0.26
N TYR A 296 31.43 9.78 0.70
CA TYR A 296 30.47 10.86 0.85
C TYR A 296 31.15 12.11 1.35
N GLY A 297 30.90 13.26 0.69
CA GLY A 297 31.52 14.54 1.05
C GLY A 297 33.05 14.51 1.06
N GLY A 298 33.67 13.74 0.17
CA GLY A 298 35.14 13.55 0.09
C GLY A 298 35.72 12.60 1.14
N SER A 299 34.91 12.06 2.06
CA SER A 299 35.33 11.10 3.08
C SER A 299 34.95 9.67 2.70
N LYS A 300 35.86 8.71 2.95
CA LYS A 300 35.56 7.28 2.72
C LYS A 300 34.56 6.77 3.75
N LEU A 301 33.43 6.20 3.29
CA LEU A 301 32.46 5.51 4.15
C LEU A 301 32.91 4.07 4.45
N GLY A 302 33.41 3.33 3.44
CA GLY A 302 33.84 1.94 3.63
C GLY A 302 33.99 1.18 2.34
N GLN A 303 34.41 -0.09 2.45
CA GLN A 303 34.56 -1.01 1.34
C GLN A 303 33.49 -2.12 1.42
N GLY A 304 32.71 -2.26 0.36
CA GLY A 304 31.61 -3.23 0.29
C GLY A 304 30.30 -2.71 0.90
N ARG A 305 29.18 -3.15 0.29
CA ARG A 305 27.81 -2.70 0.65
C ARG A 305 27.46 -3.00 2.11
N ASP A 306 27.78 -4.19 2.60
CA ASP A 306 27.42 -4.60 3.95
C ASP A 306 28.21 -3.86 5.03
N SER A 307 29.51 -3.59 4.78
CA SER A 307 30.31 -2.77 5.68
C SER A 307 29.78 -1.35 5.79
N VAL A 308 29.39 -0.74 4.66
CA VAL A 308 28.82 0.61 4.66
C VAL A 308 27.46 0.63 5.35
N LYS A 309 26.61 -0.39 5.17
CA LYS A 309 25.33 -0.53 5.91
C LYS A 309 25.56 -0.57 7.43
N SER A 310 26.59 -1.30 7.88
CA SER A 310 26.94 -1.33 9.31
C SER A 310 27.39 0.04 9.81
N ILE A 311 28.23 0.75 9.07
CA ILE A 311 28.69 2.09 9.44
C ILE A 311 27.52 3.09 9.50
N LEU A 312 26.59 3.04 8.55
CA LEU A 312 25.39 3.87 8.57
C LEU A 312 24.48 3.51 9.75
N LYS A 313 24.35 2.22 10.09
CA LYS A 313 23.58 1.78 11.25
C LYS A 313 24.14 2.33 12.57
N ASP A 314 25.47 2.38 12.67
CA ASP A 314 26.18 2.89 13.85
C ASP A 314 26.27 4.42 13.89
N ASN A 315 25.90 5.10 12.81
CA ASN A 315 25.93 6.56 12.70
C ASN A 315 24.55 7.12 12.26
N PRO A 316 23.59 7.26 13.18
CA PRO A 316 22.24 7.75 12.87
C PRO A 316 22.22 9.17 12.27
N GLU A 317 23.11 10.07 12.73
CA GLU A 317 23.18 11.47 12.23
C GLU A 317 23.53 11.51 10.74
N LEU A 318 24.54 10.72 10.32
CA LEU A 318 24.91 10.61 8.91
C LEU A 318 23.80 9.98 8.09
N THR A 319 23.11 8.97 8.65
CA THR A 319 22.01 8.29 7.97
C THR A 319 20.85 9.24 7.73
N GLU A 320 20.49 10.06 8.71
CA GLU A 320 19.45 11.08 8.60
C GLU A 320 19.84 12.19 7.60
N GLU A 321 21.10 12.66 7.62
CA GLU A 321 21.61 13.62 6.64
C GLU A 321 21.49 13.10 5.20
N LEU A 322 21.90 11.85 4.97
CA LEU A 322 21.79 11.21 3.66
C LEU A 322 20.34 11.06 3.22
N GLU A 323 19.46 10.64 4.12
CA GLU A 323 18.03 10.51 3.85
C GLU A 323 17.43 11.86 3.43
N GLN A 324 17.71 12.93 4.15
CA GLN A 324 17.22 14.28 3.84
C GLN A 324 17.69 14.72 2.45
N LYS A 325 18.97 14.55 2.13
CA LYS A 325 19.50 14.90 0.81
C LYS A 325 18.87 14.09 -0.32
N ILE A 326 18.65 12.79 -0.09
CA ILE A 326 17.94 11.93 -1.04
C ILE A 326 16.54 12.46 -1.29
N LEU A 327 15.80 12.78 -0.22
CA LEU A 327 14.43 13.29 -0.32
C LEU A 327 14.36 14.65 -1.03
N GLU A 328 15.36 15.52 -0.84
CA GLU A 328 15.45 16.82 -1.53
C GLU A 328 15.66 16.64 -3.04
N VAL A 329 16.60 15.79 -3.45
CA VAL A 329 16.86 15.49 -4.86
C VAL A 329 15.63 14.89 -5.52
N LEU A 330 14.97 13.96 -4.85
CA LEU A 330 13.80 13.24 -5.37
C LEU A 330 12.52 14.10 -5.44
N LYS A 331 12.44 15.21 -4.72
CA LYS A 331 11.36 16.20 -4.83
C LYS A 331 11.55 17.16 -6.00
N SER A 332 12.79 17.28 -6.49
CA SER A 332 13.13 18.18 -7.62
C SER A 332 13.08 17.47 -8.98
N ASP A 333 13.09 16.13 -9.04
CA ASP A 333 12.89 15.29 -10.23
C ASP A 333 11.39 15.07 -10.53
#